data_e1392fc863929624aabc0c0cae601b5b
#
_entry.id   e1392fc863929624aabc0c0cae601b5b
#
_cell.length_a   1.000
_cell.length_b   1.000
_cell.length_c   1.000
_cell.angle_alpha   90.00
_cell.angle_beta   90.00
_cell.angle_gamma   90.00
#
_symmetry.space_group_name_H-M   'P 1'
#
loop_
_entity.id
_entity.type
_entity.pdbx_description
1 polymer ?
#
loop_
_entity_poly.entity_id
_entity_poly.type
_entity_poly.pdbx_seq_one_letter_code
_entity_poly.pdbx_strand_id
1 'polypeptide(L)'
;KGTFVNIGINQEWLNFGFRVKKSMFTFGITEKIKTRVDFPTDLFKVAFEGNGGQNLGYAFNFNFGLDVLHTREFAVGYSRSMLNEKLRVGGRLKYVRGLNVITTKSNDLIFTTDPNTFAYTVTADIEVNTSTPVLDSSLGVNNPTVLVLGSPKNGGFGIDLGASYELTDRITLSASIVDLGRVFWNDYTTNVKSRNPGATFTYRGIDINEYLGDSVQGSAGFEALTDTLQDVFALDTNSNSFSTGLLGEFYMGGNINLNDRHNAGILLYGSFYNRSFYPALTLSWNSQLGRILAVSGSYTISRSGFTNIGLGLAVNLGPEQFYIVGDNLIGTTVGNLQTVYVRFGWNHTFGRKKYQKQKSKQKNISKK
;
A
#
# COMPACT_ATOMS: atom_id res chain seq x y z
N LYS A 1 11.21 -11.30 12.69
CA LYS A 1 10.07 -10.59 12.05
C LYS A 1 10.56 -9.20 11.73
N GLY A 2 10.67 -8.83 10.45
CA GLY A 2 11.11 -7.49 10.04
C GLY A 2 10.09 -6.42 10.45
N THR A 3 10.59 -5.23 10.75
CA THR A 3 9.79 -4.02 10.94
C THR A 3 9.55 -3.37 9.58
N PHE A 4 8.36 -2.88 9.30
CA PHE A 4 8.07 -2.21 8.05
C PHE A 4 7.30 -0.91 8.27
N VAL A 5 7.46 0.02 7.33
CA VAL A 5 6.67 1.25 7.23
C VAL A 5 5.90 1.23 5.91
N ASN A 6 4.59 1.46 5.98
CA ASN A 6 3.75 1.66 4.81
C ASN A 6 3.33 3.13 4.72
N ILE A 7 3.47 3.71 3.54
CA ILE A 7 2.97 5.05 3.22
C ILE A 7 2.01 4.90 2.04
N GLY A 8 0.79 5.39 2.20
CA GLY A 8 -0.23 5.37 1.15
C GLY A 8 -0.82 6.76 0.92
N ILE A 9 -0.86 7.20 -0.34
CA ILE A 9 -1.53 8.42 -0.77
C ILE A 9 -2.56 8.03 -1.81
N ASN A 10 -3.81 8.39 -1.58
CA ASN A 10 -4.91 8.25 -2.53
C ASN A 10 -5.52 9.61 -2.79
N GLN A 11 -5.32 10.15 -3.99
CA GLN A 11 -5.86 11.43 -4.42
C GLN A 11 -6.95 11.20 -5.46
N GLU A 12 -8.20 11.50 -5.11
CA GLU A 12 -9.29 11.53 -6.06
C GLU A 12 -9.32 12.91 -6.75
N TRP A 13 -8.96 12.95 -8.05
CA TRP A 13 -8.99 14.16 -8.86
C TRP A 13 -10.41 14.50 -9.30
N LEU A 14 -11.17 13.47 -9.65
CA LEU A 14 -12.55 13.58 -10.07
C LEU A 14 -13.29 12.30 -9.70
N ASN A 15 -14.46 12.45 -9.12
CA ASN A 15 -15.40 11.35 -8.93
C ASN A 15 -16.81 11.88 -9.16
N PHE A 16 -17.42 11.42 -10.25
CA PHE A 16 -18.74 11.84 -10.66
C PHE A 16 -19.68 10.64 -10.78
N GLY A 17 -20.91 10.80 -10.34
CA GLY A 17 -21.92 9.76 -10.46
C GLY A 17 -23.31 10.32 -10.70
N PHE A 18 -24.08 9.61 -11.52
CA PHE A 18 -25.47 9.94 -11.76
C PHE A 18 -26.36 8.71 -11.73
N ARG A 19 -27.57 8.91 -11.26
CA ARG A 19 -28.57 7.86 -11.12
C ARG A 19 -29.61 7.95 -12.21
N VAL A 20 -29.90 6.79 -12.83
CA VAL A 20 -30.99 6.61 -13.77
C VAL A 20 -31.89 5.46 -13.25
N LYS A 21 -33.06 5.82 -12.75
CA LYS A 21 -34.01 4.86 -12.12
C LYS A 21 -33.33 4.06 -10.98
N LYS A 22 -33.21 2.75 -11.12
CA LYS A 22 -32.57 1.83 -10.16
C LYS A 22 -31.08 1.63 -10.40
N SER A 23 -30.52 2.26 -11.41
CA SER A 23 -29.12 2.13 -11.80
C SER A 23 -28.31 3.38 -11.45
N MET A 24 -27.05 3.21 -11.10
CA MET A 24 -26.08 4.26 -10.85
C MET A 24 -24.89 4.05 -11.75
N PHE A 25 -24.46 5.09 -12.44
CA PHE A 25 -23.26 5.13 -13.26
C PHE A 25 -22.24 6.04 -12.55
N THR A 26 -20.99 5.65 -12.56
CA THR A 26 -19.90 6.43 -11.95
C THR A 26 -18.72 6.51 -12.92
N PHE A 27 -18.01 7.62 -12.83
CA PHE A 27 -16.72 7.83 -13.47
C PHE A 27 -15.78 8.45 -12.44
N GLY A 28 -14.54 8.00 -12.41
CA GLY A 28 -13.56 8.52 -11.47
C GLY A 28 -12.15 8.51 -12.03
N ILE A 29 -11.35 9.45 -11.56
CA ILE A 29 -9.90 9.53 -11.79
C ILE A 29 -9.24 9.59 -10.42
N THR A 30 -8.42 8.59 -10.12
CA THR A 30 -7.74 8.47 -8.83
C THR A 30 -6.26 8.23 -9.04
N GLU A 31 -5.43 8.92 -8.32
CA GLU A 31 -4.00 8.68 -8.27
C GLU A 31 -3.64 8.01 -6.95
N LYS A 32 -2.86 6.94 -7.02
CA LYS A 32 -2.46 6.14 -5.87
C LYS A 32 -0.96 6.00 -5.81
N ILE A 33 -0.39 6.31 -4.65
CA ILE A 33 1.01 6.02 -4.33
C ILE A 33 0.97 5.09 -3.12
N LYS A 34 1.53 3.90 -3.26
CA LYS A 34 1.72 2.93 -2.18
C LYS A 34 3.21 2.66 -2.05
N THR A 35 3.77 2.96 -0.90
CA THR A 35 5.17 2.72 -0.59
C THR A 35 5.27 1.83 0.64
N ARG A 36 6.10 0.82 0.55
CA ARG A 36 6.48 -0.04 1.67
C ARG A 36 7.99 -0.10 1.77
N VAL A 37 8.48 0.11 2.98
CA VAL A 37 9.90 -0.04 3.33
C VAL A 37 9.99 -1.10 4.42
N ASP A 38 10.66 -2.20 4.12
CA ASP A 38 10.97 -3.25 5.09
C ASP A 38 12.36 -3.02 5.67
N PHE A 39 12.47 -2.93 7.00
CA PHE A 39 13.72 -2.71 7.72
C PHE A 39 14.15 -3.99 8.45
N PRO A 40 15.41 -4.42 8.29
CA PRO A 40 15.95 -5.54 9.04
C PRO A 40 16.15 -5.15 10.51
N THR A 41 15.54 -5.89 11.42
CA THR A 41 15.71 -5.70 12.87
C THR A 41 17.13 -5.99 13.33
N ASP A 42 17.81 -6.89 12.63
CA ASP A 42 19.18 -7.30 12.96
C ASP A 42 20.21 -6.19 12.71
N LEU A 43 19.86 -5.17 11.91
CA LEU A 43 20.68 -3.96 11.77
C LEU A 43 20.85 -3.23 13.11
N PHE A 44 19.75 -3.11 13.86
CA PHE A 44 19.78 -2.52 15.19
C PHE A 44 20.49 -3.45 16.18
N LYS A 45 20.28 -4.77 16.09
CA LYS A 45 20.96 -5.73 16.94
C LYS A 45 22.48 -5.64 16.79
N VAL A 46 23.00 -5.65 15.56
CA VAL A 46 24.43 -5.53 15.35
C VAL A 46 24.99 -4.15 15.76
N ALA A 47 24.20 -3.09 15.57
CA ALA A 47 24.61 -1.73 15.95
C ALA A 47 24.73 -1.53 17.46
N PHE A 48 23.87 -2.17 18.26
CA PHE A 48 23.84 -2.02 19.72
C PHE A 48 24.56 -3.13 20.47
N GLU A 49 24.55 -4.35 19.96
CA GLU A 49 25.11 -5.53 20.63
C GLU A 49 26.43 -6.00 19.99
N GLY A 50 26.72 -5.55 18.78
CA GLY A 50 27.87 -6.01 18.01
C GLY A 50 27.69 -7.41 17.42
N ASN A 51 28.67 -7.87 16.65
CA ASN A 51 28.72 -9.18 16.01
C ASN A 51 29.63 -10.18 16.75
N GLY A 52 30.14 -9.83 17.93
CA GLY A 52 30.98 -10.66 18.79
C GLY A 52 30.23 -11.29 19.97
N GLY A 53 31.01 -11.90 20.89
CA GLY A 53 30.46 -12.47 22.14
C GLY A 53 29.34 -13.47 21.91
N GLN A 54 28.15 -13.19 22.42
CA GLN A 54 26.98 -14.07 22.29
C GLN A 54 26.42 -14.13 20.84
N ASN A 55 26.84 -13.21 19.99
CA ASN A 55 26.39 -13.14 18.61
C ASN A 55 27.33 -13.88 17.63
N LEU A 56 28.41 -14.52 18.11
CA LEU A 56 29.24 -15.38 17.27
C LEU A 56 28.42 -16.55 16.73
N GLY A 57 28.51 -16.82 15.44
CA GLY A 57 27.72 -17.81 14.75
C GLY A 57 26.27 -17.40 14.45
N TYR A 58 25.82 -16.24 14.93
CA TYR A 58 24.48 -15.75 14.61
C TYR A 58 24.45 -15.21 13.17
N ALA A 59 23.44 -15.65 12.40
CA ALA A 59 23.20 -15.15 11.04
C ALA A 59 22.36 -13.88 11.10
N PHE A 60 23.01 -12.73 11.02
CA PHE A 60 22.33 -11.44 10.94
C PHE A 60 21.69 -11.29 9.55
N ASN A 61 20.40 -11.01 9.54
CA ASN A 61 19.64 -10.80 8.33
C ASN A 61 19.47 -9.28 8.10
N PHE A 62 20.08 -8.78 7.02
CA PHE A 62 20.03 -7.36 6.63
C PHE A 62 19.11 -7.11 5.44
N ASN A 63 18.07 -7.91 5.28
CA ASN A 63 17.11 -7.81 4.19
C ASN A 63 16.36 -6.47 4.25
N PHE A 64 16.74 -5.54 3.40
CA PHE A 64 16.09 -4.25 3.21
C PHE A 64 15.21 -4.27 1.96
N GLY A 65 13.91 -4.11 2.12
CA GLY A 65 12.96 -4.09 1.01
C GLY A 65 12.40 -2.69 0.75
N LEU A 66 12.30 -2.33 -0.53
CA LEU A 66 11.61 -1.13 -0.98
C LEU A 66 10.62 -1.51 -2.09
N ASP A 67 9.34 -1.30 -1.82
CA ASP A 67 8.29 -1.39 -2.83
C ASP A 67 7.60 -0.04 -2.96
N VAL A 68 7.54 0.49 -4.16
CA VAL A 68 6.81 1.71 -4.53
C VAL A 68 5.92 1.36 -5.71
N LEU A 69 4.65 1.66 -5.62
CA LEU A 69 3.69 1.54 -6.72
C LEU A 69 2.93 2.86 -6.86
N HIS A 70 3.20 3.57 -7.94
CA HIS A 70 2.53 4.83 -8.29
C HIS A 70 1.71 4.63 -9.55
N THR A 71 0.40 4.78 -9.44
CA THR A 71 -0.56 4.54 -10.52
C THR A 71 -1.61 5.64 -10.59
N ARG A 72 -2.15 5.85 -11.80
CA ARG A 72 -3.35 6.65 -12.03
C ARG A 72 -4.43 5.77 -12.63
N GLU A 73 -5.59 5.75 -12.01
CA GLU A 73 -6.72 4.91 -12.36
C GLU A 73 -7.83 5.74 -13.00
N PHE A 74 -8.33 5.28 -14.15
CA PHE A 74 -9.52 5.79 -14.81
C PHE A 74 -10.60 4.73 -14.69
N ALA A 75 -11.64 5.00 -13.90
CA ALA A 75 -12.63 4.01 -13.55
C ALA A 75 -14.01 4.37 -14.09
N VAL A 76 -14.70 3.40 -14.68
CA VAL A 76 -16.12 3.46 -15.00
C VAL A 76 -16.85 2.42 -14.17
N GLY A 77 -17.95 2.82 -13.54
CA GLY A 77 -18.70 1.93 -12.66
C GLY A 77 -20.17 1.90 -12.99
N TYR A 78 -20.76 0.75 -12.70
CA TYR A 78 -22.19 0.51 -12.78
C TYR A 78 -22.67 -0.22 -11.55
N SER A 79 -23.79 0.23 -10.98
CA SER A 79 -24.50 -0.52 -9.94
C SER A 79 -26.00 -0.46 -10.15
N ARG A 80 -26.69 -1.51 -9.69
CA ARG A 80 -28.13 -1.62 -9.81
C ARG A 80 -28.75 -2.15 -8.53
N SER A 81 -29.88 -1.53 -8.15
CA SER A 81 -30.73 -2.02 -7.07
C SER A 81 -31.76 -3.03 -7.61
N MET A 82 -31.85 -4.16 -6.92
CA MET A 82 -32.70 -5.31 -7.20
C MET A 82 -33.53 -5.69 -5.96
N LEU A 83 -34.38 -6.71 -6.05
CA LEU A 83 -35.16 -7.26 -4.94
C LEU A 83 -35.90 -6.16 -4.14
N ASN A 84 -36.69 -5.33 -4.85
CA ASN A 84 -37.38 -4.19 -4.25
C ASN A 84 -36.46 -3.23 -3.50
N GLU A 85 -35.28 -2.97 -4.09
CA GLU A 85 -34.19 -2.11 -3.57
C GLU A 85 -33.41 -2.69 -2.39
N LYS A 86 -33.75 -3.90 -1.92
CA LYS A 86 -33.02 -4.55 -0.80
C LYS A 86 -31.61 -4.99 -1.17
N LEU A 87 -31.38 -5.41 -2.42
CA LEU A 87 -30.07 -5.84 -2.91
C LEU A 87 -29.53 -4.79 -3.89
N ARG A 88 -28.32 -4.31 -3.65
CA ARG A 88 -27.56 -3.52 -4.61
C ARG A 88 -26.29 -4.27 -4.97
N VAL A 89 -26.06 -4.48 -6.26
CA VAL A 89 -24.81 -5.04 -6.78
C VAL A 89 -24.18 -4.05 -7.74
N GLY A 90 -22.86 -4.05 -7.80
CA GLY A 90 -22.14 -3.17 -8.71
C GLY A 90 -20.72 -3.62 -8.93
N GLY A 91 -20.12 -3.03 -9.97
CA GLY A 91 -18.72 -3.22 -10.29
C GLY A 91 -18.15 -1.97 -10.94
N ARG A 92 -16.82 -1.89 -10.94
CA ARG A 92 -16.05 -0.86 -11.63
C ARG A 92 -14.98 -1.53 -12.47
N LEU A 93 -14.83 -1.07 -13.70
CA LEU A 93 -13.71 -1.42 -14.56
C LEU A 93 -12.74 -0.25 -14.54
N LYS A 94 -11.46 -0.56 -14.44
CA LYS A 94 -10.39 0.41 -14.34
C LYS A 94 -9.37 0.20 -15.45
N TYR A 95 -9.06 1.26 -16.16
CA TYR A 95 -7.81 1.37 -16.89
C TYR A 95 -6.78 1.99 -15.95
N VAL A 96 -5.63 1.34 -15.80
CA VAL A 96 -4.58 1.76 -14.88
C VAL A 96 -3.36 2.20 -15.68
N ARG A 97 -2.94 3.43 -15.50
CA ARG A 97 -1.68 3.96 -16.00
C ARG A 97 -0.62 3.79 -14.93
N GLY A 98 0.44 3.05 -15.24
CA GLY A 98 1.64 2.97 -14.40
C GLY A 98 2.49 4.23 -14.56
N LEU A 99 2.80 4.89 -13.45
CA LEU A 99 3.63 6.10 -13.42
C LEU A 99 5.06 5.75 -12.97
N ASN A 100 5.19 5.14 -11.81
CA ASN A 100 6.47 4.69 -11.26
C ASN A 100 6.30 3.37 -10.49
N VAL A 101 7.31 2.53 -10.55
CA VAL A 101 7.39 1.33 -9.71
C VAL A 101 8.83 1.02 -9.33
N ILE A 102 8.99 0.58 -8.08
CA ILE A 102 10.18 -0.09 -7.56
C ILE A 102 9.64 -1.31 -6.82
N THR A 103 10.17 -2.49 -7.09
CA THR A 103 9.76 -3.71 -6.38
C THR A 103 10.95 -4.61 -6.12
N THR A 104 11.16 -4.90 -4.85
CA THR A 104 12.18 -5.84 -4.38
C THR A 104 11.63 -7.25 -4.49
N LYS A 105 12.21 -8.09 -5.36
CA LYS A 105 11.83 -9.48 -5.59
C LYS A 105 12.57 -10.42 -4.67
N SER A 106 13.88 -10.21 -4.56
CA SER A 106 14.78 -10.91 -3.66
C SER A 106 15.68 -9.90 -3.00
N ASN A 107 15.97 -10.12 -1.73
CA ASN A 107 16.85 -9.26 -0.95
C ASN A 107 17.35 -10.07 0.25
N ASP A 108 18.16 -11.09 -0.04
CA ASP A 108 18.81 -11.90 0.98
C ASP A 108 20.24 -11.36 1.17
N LEU A 109 20.45 -10.64 2.26
CA LEU A 109 21.75 -10.15 2.70
C LEU A 109 21.97 -10.67 4.11
N ILE A 110 22.83 -11.71 4.22
CA ILE A 110 23.12 -12.40 5.46
C ILE A 110 24.58 -12.16 5.83
N PHE A 111 24.81 -11.79 7.08
CA PHE A 111 26.14 -11.60 7.65
C PHE A 111 26.34 -12.53 8.86
N THR A 112 27.47 -13.24 8.91
CA THR A 112 27.79 -14.17 9.99
C THR A 112 29.26 -14.01 10.41
N THR A 113 29.54 -14.10 11.70
CA THR A 113 30.89 -14.20 12.24
C THR A 113 31.15 -15.61 12.74
N ASP A 114 32.14 -16.29 12.19
CA ASP A 114 32.50 -17.66 12.60
C ASP A 114 32.97 -17.68 14.05
N PRO A 115 32.47 -18.57 14.93
CA PRO A 115 32.83 -18.59 16.36
C PRO A 115 34.24 -19.06 16.66
N ASN A 116 34.87 -19.77 15.72
CA ASN A 116 36.20 -20.35 15.94
C ASN A 116 37.31 -19.52 15.28
N THR A 117 37.06 -19.04 14.08
CA THR A 117 38.05 -18.34 13.25
C THR A 117 37.85 -16.84 13.25
N PHE A 118 36.71 -16.34 13.75
CA PHE A 118 36.25 -14.94 13.67
C PHE A 118 36.16 -14.39 12.23
N ALA A 119 36.17 -15.27 11.24
CA ALA A 119 35.97 -14.89 9.85
C ALA A 119 34.58 -14.33 9.63
N TYR A 120 34.46 -13.29 8.80
CA TYR A 120 33.21 -12.69 8.40
C TYR A 120 32.72 -13.32 7.10
N THR A 121 31.49 -13.81 7.11
CA THR A 121 30.86 -14.35 5.91
C THR A 121 29.66 -13.49 5.53
N VAL A 122 29.63 -13.04 4.28
CA VAL A 122 28.50 -12.30 3.69
C VAL A 122 27.92 -13.13 2.56
N THR A 123 26.62 -13.35 2.59
CA THR A 123 25.87 -13.97 1.48
C THR A 123 24.88 -12.94 0.95
N ALA A 124 24.81 -12.77 -0.38
CA ALA A 124 23.88 -11.83 -1.00
C ALA A 124 23.14 -12.44 -2.19
N ASP A 125 21.84 -12.14 -2.25
CA ASP A 125 20.99 -12.34 -3.43
C ASP A 125 20.01 -11.16 -3.53
N ILE A 126 20.19 -10.33 -4.55
CA ILE A 126 19.41 -9.11 -4.75
C ILE A 126 18.73 -9.17 -6.11
N GLU A 127 17.42 -8.93 -6.15
CA GLU A 127 16.67 -8.71 -7.38
C GLU A 127 15.67 -7.55 -7.16
N VAL A 128 15.87 -6.45 -7.89
CA VAL A 128 15.03 -5.25 -7.85
C VAL A 128 14.59 -4.91 -9.26
N ASN A 129 13.28 -4.81 -9.46
CA ASN A 129 12.70 -4.37 -10.72
C ASN A 129 12.18 -2.95 -10.57
N THR A 130 12.52 -2.09 -11.53
CA THR A 130 12.07 -0.70 -11.55
C THR A 130 11.50 -0.32 -12.91
N SER A 131 10.56 0.59 -12.90
CA SER A 131 10.13 1.34 -14.09
C SER A 131 9.83 2.77 -13.64
N THR A 132 10.76 3.65 -13.91
CA THR A 132 10.63 5.06 -13.53
C THR A 132 11.42 5.98 -14.46
N PRO A 133 10.76 7.00 -15.04
CA PRO A 133 11.44 7.98 -15.88
C PRO A 133 12.50 8.80 -15.14
N VAL A 134 12.41 8.88 -13.81
CA VAL A 134 13.34 9.69 -12.99
C VAL A 134 14.73 9.07 -12.95
N LEU A 135 14.84 7.75 -13.03
CA LEU A 135 16.13 7.04 -13.02
C LEU A 135 16.76 6.88 -14.41
N ASP A 136 16.03 7.25 -15.46
CA ASP A 136 16.56 7.20 -16.82
C ASP A 136 17.38 8.47 -17.12
N SER A 137 18.69 8.35 -16.95
CA SER A 137 19.64 9.44 -17.20
C SER A 137 19.66 9.92 -18.66
N SER A 138 19.17 9.09 -19.61
CA SER A 138 19.13 9.44 -21.02
C SER A 138 18.04 10.46 -21.37
N LEU A 139 17.00 10.54 -20.52
CA LEU A 139 15.87 11.44 -20.74
C LEU A 139 16.14 12.88 -20.27
N GLY A 140 17.13 13.09 -19.39
CA GLY A 140 17.26 14.35 -18.66
C GLY A 140 15.92 14.69 -17.96
N VAL A 141 15.87 15.65 -17.08
CA VAL A 141 14.61 16.15 -16.45
C VAL A 141 13.66 16.84 -17.47
N ASN A 142 13.87 16.62 -18.75
CA ASN A 142 13.37 17.46 -19.86
C ASN A 142 12.03 16.99 -20.47
N ASN A 143 11.41 15.91 -19.98
CA ASN A 143 10.07 15.55 -20.45
C ASN A 143 9.04 15.57 -19.32
N PRO A 144 8.56 16.77 -18.92
CA PRO A 144 7.59 16.91 -17.84
C PRO A 144 6.28 16.15 -18.12
N THR A 145 5.94 15.93 -19.39
CA THR A 145 4.76 15.18 -19.80
C THR A 145 4.84 13.73 -19.35
N VAL A 146 5.99 13.07 -19.50
CA VAL A 146 6.17 11.68 -19.06
C VAL A 146 6.22 11.58 -17.55
N LEU A 147 6.82 12.54 -16.86
CA LEU A 147 6.83 12.57 -15.39
C LEU A 147 5.42 12.70 -14.81
N VAL A 148 4.55 13.49 -15.43
CA VAL A 148 3.19 13.75 -14.95
C VAL A 148 2.18 12.72 -15.44
N LEU A 149 2.26 12.29 -16.71
CA LEU A 149 1.27 11.42 -17.33
C LEU A 149 1.69 9.95 -17.37
N GLY A 150 2.94 9.63 -17.10
CA GLY A 150 3.53 8.31 -17.26
C GLY A 150 3.70 7.91 -18.73
N SER A 151 4.43 6.82 -18.98
CA SER A 151 4.54 6.27 -20.34
C SER A 151 3.23 5.64 -20.80
N PRO A 152 2.81 5.86 -22.06
CA PRO A 152 1.66 5.16 -22.63
C PRO A 152 1.84 3.64 -22.73
N LYS A 153 3.07 3.12 -22.70
CA LYS A 153 3.36 1.69 -22.74
C LYS A 153 3.21 1.02 -21.37
N ASN A 154 3.20 1.78 -20.26
CA ASN A 154 2.98 1.29 -18.91
C ASN A 154 1.48 1.37 -18.60
N GLY A 155 0.78 0.29 -18.84
CA GLY A 155 -0.66 0.22 -18.67
C GLY A 155 -1.13 -1.06 -18.02
N GLY A 156 -2.34 -1.04 -17.48
CA GLY A 156 -2.93 -2.18 -16.82
C GLY A 156 -4.44 -2.08 -16.73
N PHE A 157 -5.01 -3.01 -16.03
CA PHE A 157 -6.44 -3.08 -15.76
C PHE A 157 -6.73 -3.47 -14.32
N GLY A 158 -7.89 -3.06 -13.84
CA GLY A 158 -8.38 -3.43 -12.52
C GLY A 158 -9.89 -3.58 -12.54
N ILE A 159 -10.40 -4.36 -11.59
CA ILE A 159 -11.82 -4.61 -11.38
C ILE A 159 -12.13 -4.47 -9.90
N ASP A 160 -13.23 -3.75 -9.59
CA ASP A 160 -13.85 -3.74 -8.28
C ASP A 160 -15.23 -4.35 -8.39
N LEU A 161 -15.61 -5.17 -7.44
CA LEU A 161 -16.94 -5.77 -7.31
C LEU A 161 -17.49 -5.53 -5.91
N GLY A 162 -18.78 -5.31 -5.79
CA GLY A 162 -19.41 -5.12 -4.49
C GLY A 162 -20.89 -5.38 -4.49
N ALA A 163 -21.39 -5.76 -3.32
CA ALA A 163 -22.81 -5.95 -3.07
C ALA A 163 -23.16 -5.42 -1.67
N SER A 164 -24.40 -4.94 -1.53
CA SER A 164 -25.00 -4.63 -0.23
C SER A 164 -26.43 -5.15 -0.19
N TYR A 165 -26.82 -5.74 0.94
CA TYR A 165 -28.12 -6.35 1.15
C TYR A 165 -28.77 -5.82 2.43
N GLU A 166 -29.96 -5.24 2.30
CA GLU A 166 -30.79 -4.83 3.44
C GLU A 166 -31.52 -6.07 3.98
N LEU A 167 -30.90 -6.71 4.99
CA LEU A 167 -31.42 -7.92 5.64
C LEU A 167 -32.75 -7.62 6.33
N THR A 168 -32.80 -6.48 7.04
CA THR A 168 -33.98 -5.92 7.67
C THR A 168 -34.01 -4.40 7.45
N ASP A 169 -35.07 -3.70 7.85
CA ASP A 169 -35.12 -2.23 7.80
C ASP A 169 -34.04 -1.54 8.64
N ARG A 170 -33.37 -2.29 9.53
CA ARG A 170 -32.31 -1.79 10.42
C ARG A 170 -30.95 -2.35 10.11
N ILE A 171 -30.84 -3.52 9.49
CA ILE A 171 -29.56 -4.23 9.31
C ILE A 171 -29.23 -4.29 7.82
N THR A 172 -28.06 -3.79 7.47
CA THR A 172 -27.46 -3.87 6.13
C THR A 172 -26.17 -4.65 6.18
N LEU A 173 -26.02 -5.65 5.33
CA LEU A 173 -24.77 -6.38 5.10
C LEU A 173 -24.13 -5.90 3.81
N SER A 174 -22.81 -5.91 3.75
CA SER A 174 -22.06 -5.54 2.55
C SER A 174 -20.81 -6.40 2.39
N ALA A 175 -20.43 -6.63 1.13
CA ALA A 175 -19.17 -7.25 0.78
C ALA A 175 -18.62 -6.60 -0.48
N SER A 176 -17.30 -6.44 -0.54
CA SER A 176 -16.64 -5.96 -1.75
C SER A 176 -15.22 -6.47 -1.86
N ILE A 177 -14.75 -6.58 -3.10
CA ILE A 177 -13.37 -6.84 -3.47
C ILE A 177 -12.98 -5.70 -4.40
N VAL A 178 -11.84 -5.07 -4.12
CA VAL A 178 -11.36 -3.93 -4.90
C VAL A 178 -9.91 -4.15 -5.35
N ASP A 179 -9.48 -3.45 -6.38
CA ASP A 179 -8.14 -3.49 -6.94
C ASP A 179 -7.68 -4.89 -7.40
N LEU A 180 -8.62 -5.73 -7.90
CA LEU A 180 -8.25 -6.96 -8.59
C LEU A 180 -7.71 -6.62 -9.98
N GLY A 181 -6.40 -6.72 -10.17
CA GLY A 181 -5.82 -6.36 -11.45
C GLY A 181 -4.31 -6.38 -11.46
N ARG A 182 -3.74 -5.87 -12.57
CA ARG A 182 -2.31 -5.88 -12.83
C ARG A 182 -1.90 -4.69 -13.68
N VAL A 183 -0.68 -4.21 -13.47
CA VAL A 183 0.02 -3.22 -14.30
C VAL A 183 1.18 -3.89 -15.01
N PHE A 184 1.33 -3.62 -16.31
CA PHE A 184 2.45 -4.07 -17.14
C PHE A 184 3.41 -2.91 -17.34
N TRP A 185 4.68 -3.16 -17.08
CA TRP A 185 5.77 -2.21 -17.15
C TRP A 185 6.64 -2.56 -18.35
N ASN A 186 6.53 -1.78 -19.41
CA ASN A 186 7.15 -2.04 -20.71
C ASN A 186 8.11 -0.93 -21.14
N ASP A 187 8.19 0.14 -20.37
CA ASP A 187 8.98 1.32 -20.71
C ASP A 187 9.68 1.85 -19.45
N TYR A 188 10.85 2.48 -19.62
CA TYR A 188 11.69 2.98 -18.52
C TYR A 188 12.03 1.91 -17.48
N THR A 189 12.13 0.66 -17.95
CA THR A 189 12.45 -0.48 -17.08
C THR A 189 13.95 -0.59 -16.88
N THR A 190 14.35 -0.74 -15.62
CA THR A 190 15.71 -1.06 -15.20
C THR A 190 15.63 -2.10 -14.10
N ASN A 191 16.01 -3.34 -14.42
CA ASN A 191 16.00 -4.44 -13.48
C ASN A 191 17.44 -4.75 -13.09
N VAL A 192 17.70 -4.85 -11.80
CA VAL A 192 19.00 -5.17 -11.23
C VAL A 192 18.91 -6.52 -10.55
N LYS A 193 19.83 -7.41 -10.84
CA LYS A 193 19.87 -8.76 -10.29
C LYS A 193 21.29 -9.19 -9.97
N SER A 194 21.48 -9.90 -8.86
CA SER A 194 22.74 -10.59 -8.58
C SER A 194 23.12 -11.54 -9.71
N ARG A 195 24.33 -11.41 -10.27
CA ARG A 195 24.86 -12.30 -11.30
C ARG A 195 24.96 -13.72 -10.76
N ASN A 196 25.39 -13.84 -9.51
CA ASN A 196 25.53 -15.10 -8.79
C ASN A 196 24.57 -15.11 -7.58
N PRO A 197 23.30 -15.52 -7.73
CA PRO A 197 22.35 -15.55 -6.63
C PRO A 197 22.86 -16.41 -5.47
N GLY A 198 22.81 -15.88 -4.24
CA GLY A 198 23.32 -16.55 -3.05
C GLY A 198 24.84 -16.65 -2.99
N ALA A 199 25.56 -15.82 -3.75
CA ALA A 199 27.01 -15.74 -3.67
C ALA A 199 27.46 -15.42 -2.25
N THR A 200 28.55 -16.10 -1.84
CA THR A 200 29.08 -15.99 -0.50
C THR A 200 30.54 -15.55 -0.57
N PHE A 201 30.86 -14.53 0.20
CA PHE A 201 32.24 -14.06 0.41
C PHE A 201 32.63 -14.25 1.87
N THR A 202 33.83 -14.81 2.13
CA THR A 202 34.37 -14.98 3.47
C THR A 202 35.64 -14.21 3.62
N TYR A 203 35.64 -13.22 4.51
CA TYR A 203 36.79 -12.44 4.88
C TYR A 203 37.44 -13.00 6.16
N ARG A 204 38.70 -13.42 6.08
CA ARG A 204 39.45 -14.04 7.18
C ARG A 204 40.42 -13.10 7.91
N GLY A 205 40.36 -11.81 7.60
CA GLY A 205 41.33 -10.82 8.09
C GLY A 205 42.49 -10.63 7.10
N ILE A 206 43.37 -9.72 7.45
CA ILE A 206 44.62 -9.43 6.72
C ILE A 206 45.79 -9.99 7.55
N ASP A 207 46.69 -10.74 6.93
CA ASP A 207 47.92 -11.17 7.58
C ASP A 207 48.84 -9.95 7.77
N ILE A 208 49.04 -9.56 9.03
CA ILE A 208 49.88 -8.40 9.38
C ILE A 208 51.32 -8.59 8.90
N ASN A 209 51.84 -9.81 8.85
CA ASN A 209 53.19 -10.08 8.40
C ASN A 209 53.33 -9.84 6.89
N GLU A 210 52.30 -10.16 6.13
CA GLU A 210 52.22 -9.91 4.69
C GLU A 210 52.07 -8.40 4.41
N TYR A 211 51.35 -7.67 5.30
CA TYR A 211 51.13 -6.22 5.20
C TYR A 211 52.32 -5.38 5.61
N LEU A 212 53.14 -5.84 6.60
CA LEU A 212 54.29 -5.11 7.11
C LEU A 212 55.59 -5.42 6.32
N GLY A 213 55.56 -6.47 5.49
CA GLY A 213 56.74 -6.94 4.75
C GLY A 213 57.12 -6.09 3.54
N ASP A 214 56.21 -5.33 2.94
CA ASP A 214 56.50 -4.48 1.78
C ASP A 214 55.50 -3.32 1.70
N SER A 215 55.98 -2.09 1.77
CA SER A 215 55.14 -0.89 1.75
C SER A 215 54.37 -0.64 0.44
N VAL A 216 54.56 -1.49 -0.57
CA VAL A 216 53.86 -1.45 -1.86
C VAL A 216 52.69 -2.46 -1.93
N GLN A 217 52.68 -3.49 -1.07
CA GLN A 217 51.65 -4.54 -1.13
C GLN A 217 50.38 -4.21 -0.35
N GLY A 218 50.38 -3.25 0.55
CA GLY A 218 49.18 -2.90 1.32
C GLY A 218 48.02 -2.35 0.48
N SER A 219 48.35 -1.55 -0.54
CA SER A 219 47.34 -1.06 -1.50
C SER A 219 46.85 -2.17 -2.45
N ALA A 220 47.76 -3.03 -2.90
CA ALA A 220 47.43 -4.16 -3.79
C ALA A 220 46.53 -5.20 -3.11
N GLY A 221 46.73 -5.46 -1.80
CA GLY A 221 45.84 -6.35 -1.03
C GLY A 221 44.45 -5.81 -0.86
N PHE A 222 44.30 -4.50 -0.66
CA PHE A 222 43.01 -3.85 -0.55
C PHE A 222 42.30 -3.76 -1.92
N GLU A 223 43.02 -3.49 -3.01
CA GLU A 223 42.51 -3.52 -4.37
C GLU A 223 42.02 -4.92 -4.74
N ALA A 224 42.82 -5.97 -4.49
CA ALA A 224 42.43 -7.35 -4.74
C ALA A 224 41.17 -7.80 -3.95
N LEU A 225 41.05 -7.31 -2.70
CA LEU A 225 39.83 -7.54 -1.90
C LEU A 225 38.61 -6.85 -2.54
N THR A 226 38.79 -5.60 -2.98
CA THR A 226 37.72 -4.83 -3.62
C THR A 226 37.28 -5.48 -4.94
N ASP A 227 38.24 -5.91 -5.76
CA ASP A 227 37.97 -6.62 -7.01
C ASP A 227 37.21 -7.93 -6.77
N THR A 228 37.66 -8.70 -5.76
CA THR A 228 37.00 -9.94 -5.35
C THR A 228 35.54 -9.69 -4.91
N LEU A 229 35.28 -8.64 -4.13
CA LEU A 229 33.93 -8.26 -3.71
C LEU A 229 33.07 -7.86 -4.90
N GLN A 230 33.63 -7.09 -5.85
CA GLN A 230 32.92 -6.70 -7.07
C GLN A 230 32.58 -7.88 -7.95
N ASP A 231 33.47 -8.88 -8.07
CA ASP A 231 33.22 -10.09 -8.86
C ASP A 231 32.19 -11.01 -8.20
N VAL A 232 32.30 -11.23 -6.89
CA VAL A 232 31.40 -12.11 -6.12
C VAL A 232 29.99 -11.53 -6.08
N PHE A 233 29.87 -10.24 -5.80
CA PHE A 233 28.57 -9.55 -5.68
C PHE A 233 28.20 -8.74 -6.92
N ALA A 234 28.71 -9.15 -8.10
CA ALA A 234 28.40 -8.48 -9.35
C ALA A 234 26.89 -8.43 -9.60
N LEU A 235 26.43 -7.29 -10.07
CA LEU A 235 25.04 -7.02 -10.42
C LEU A 235 24.89 -6.92 -11.94
N ASP A 236 23.96 -7.66 -12.50
CA ASP A 236 23.54 -7.54 -13.89
C ASP A 236 22.33 -6.63 -13.98
N THR A 237 22.34 -5.77 -15.01
CA THR A 237 21.25 -4.86 -15.29
C THR A 237 20.64 -5.19 -16.65
N ASN A 238 19.30 -5.19 -16.72
CA ASN A 238 18.57 -5.38 -17.97
C ASN A 238 17.30 -4.51 -17.98
N SER A 239 16.72 -4.35 -19.17
CA SER A 239 15.50 -3.56 -19.40
C SER A 239 14.29 -4.42 -19.76
N ASN A 240 14.21 -5.65 -19.24
CA ASN A 240 13.10 -6.55 -19.51
C ASN A 240 11.79 -6.03 -18.93
N SER A 241 10.72 -6.21 -19.68
CA SER A 241 9.36 -5.92 -19.21
C SER A 241 8.97 -6.84 -18.05
N PHE A 242 8.17 -6.31 -17.12
CA PHE A 242 7.63 -7.08 -16.00
C PHE A 242 6.22 -6.61 -15.65
N SER A 243 5.60 -7.21 -14.66
CA SER A 243 4.28 -6.81 -14.21
C SER A 243 4.15 -6.88 -12.69
N THR A 244 3.32 -5.99 -12.12
CA THR A 244 2.96 -5.97 -10.71
C THR A 244 1.46 -6.12 -10.55
N GLY A 245 1.01 -6.84 -9.51
CA GLY A 245 -0.40 -6.86 -9.12
C GLY A 245 -0.81 -5.50 -8.53
N LEU A 246 -2.04 -5.12 -8.75
CA LEU A 246 -2.70 -4.16 -7.87
C LEU A 246 -2.89 -4.85 -6.51
N LEU A 247 -2.66 -4.12 -5.42
CA LEU A 247 -2.80 -4.70 -4.08
C LEU A 247 -4.28 -4.88 -3.75
N GLY A 248 -4.82 -6.05 -4.12
CA GLY A 248 -6.23 -6.39 -3.94
C GLY A 248 -6.64 -6.38 -2.47
N GLU A 249 -7.79 -5.79 -2.20
CA GLU A 249 -8.36 -5.66 -0.86
C GLU A 249 -9.79 -6.20 -0.85
N PHE A 250 -10.17 -6.83 0.27
CA PHE A 250 -11.56 -7.23 0.46
C PHE A 250 -12.13 -6.62 1.73
N TYR A 251 -13.45 -6.41 1.70
CA TYR A 251 -14.22 -5.82 2.78
C TYR A 251 -15.49 -6.63 2.98
N MET A 252 -15.82 -7.00 4.22
CA MET A 252 -17.12 -7.52 4.62
C MET A 252 -17.61 -6.70 5.80
N GLY A 253 -18.84 -6.19 5.73
CA GLY A 253 -19.37 -5.33 6.77
C GLY A 253 -20.83 -5.59 7.10
N GLY A 254 -21.19 -5.23 8.31
CA GLY A 254 -22.57 -5.16 8.78
C GLY A 254 -22.81 -3.84 9.50
N ASN A 255 -23.92 -3.20 9.19
CA ASN A 255 -24.38 -1.98 9.86
C ASN A 255 -25.75 -2.20 10.46
N ILE A 256 -25.96 -1.69 11.68
CA ILE A 256 -27.27 -1.65 12.35
C ILE A 256 -27.65 -0.19 12.64
N ASN A 257 -28.83 0.22 12.16
CA ASN A 257 -29.43 1.50 12.53
C ASN A 257 -30.11 1.35 13.90
N LEU A 258 -29.52 1.94 14.92
CA LEU A 258 -30.08 1.94 16.27
C LEU A 258 -31.32 2.84 16.35
N ASN A 259 -31.25 3.98 15.68
CA ASN A 259 -32.34 4.93 15.45
C ASN A 259 -32.01 5.84 14.24
N ASP A 260 -32.82 6.88 14.01
CA ASP A 260 -32.67 7.79 12.88
C ASP A 260 -31.35 8.61 12.91
N ARG A 261 -30.66 8.65 14.05
CA ARG A 261 -29.44 9.45 14.25
C ARG A 261 -28.18 8.64 14.51
N HIS A 262 -28.32 7.42 15.00
CA HIS A 262 -27.20 6.59 15.43
C HIS A 262 -27.17 5.27 14.68
N ASN A 263 -26.03 4.90 14.19
CA ASN A 263 -25.77 3.55 13.68
C ASN A 263 -24.44 3.00 14.25
N ALA A 264 -24.38 1.69 14.35
CA ALA A 264 -23.18 0.95 14.71
C ALA A 264 -22.81 0.01 13.55
N GLY A 265 -21.52 -0.23 13.36
CA GLY A 265 -21.03 -1.07 12.31
C GLY A 265 -19.88 -1.98 12.74
N ILE A 266 -19.76 -3.10 12.04
CA ILE A 266 -18.62 -4.00 12.09
C ILE A 266 -18.06 -4.15 10.68
N LEU A 267 -16.74 -4.10 10.52
CA LEU A 267 -16.07 -4.25 9.25
C LEU A 267 -14.88 -5.19 9.40
N LEU A 268 -14.87 -6.25 8.61
CA LEU A 268 -13.71 -7.08 8.36
C LEU A 268 -13.02 -6.60 7.09
N TYR A 269 -11.76 -6.27 7.19
CA TYR A 269 -10.88 -5.87 6.10
C TYR A 269 -9.78 -6.90 5.92
N GLY A 270 -9.30 -7.08 4.70
CA GLY A 270 -8.12 -7.86 4.41
C GLY A 270 -7.43 -7.40 3.14
N SER A 271 -6.11 -7.42 3.17
CA SER A 271 -5.26 -7.17 2.01
C SER A 271 -4.22 -8.27 1.84
N PHE A 272 -3.83 -8.50 0.59
CA PHE A 272 -2.76 -9.43 0.26
C PHE A 272 -1.53 -8.66 -0.21
N TYR A 273 -0.40 -8.94 0.44
CA TYR A 273 0.89 -8.38 0.06
C TYR A 273 1.98 -9.44 0.20
N ASN A 274 2.78 -9.65 -0.83
CA ASN A 274 3.87 -10.65 -0.85
C ASN A 274 3.46 -12.01 -0.27
N ARG A 275 2.32 -12.57 -0.76
CA ARG A 275 1.72 -13.83 -0.29
C ARG A 275 1.29 -13.84 1.19
N SER A 276 1.37 -12.71 1.88
CA SER A 276 0.93 -12.57 3.26
C SER A 276 -0.43 -11.89 3.32
N PHE A 277 -1.28 -12.37 4.23
CA PHE A 277 -2.61 -11.83 4.47
C PHE A 277 -2.60 -10.91 5.70
N TYR A 278 -3.14 -9.71 5.54
CA TYR A 278 -3.22 -8.67 6.57
C TYR A 278 -4.67 -8.37 6.91
N PRO A 279 -5.25 -9.09 7.90
CA PRO A 279 -6.61 -8.83 8.36
C PRO A 279 -6.67 -7.64 9.32
N ALA A 280 -7.84 -6.97 9.32
CA ALA A 280 -8.22 -6.02 10.37
C ALA A 280 -9.73 -6.11 10.63
N LEU A 281 -10.12 -5.92 11.89
CA LEU A 281 -11.50 -5.86 12.34
C LEU A 281 -11.77 -4.49 12.95
N THR A 282 -12.76 -3.78 12.42
CA THR A 282 -13.15 -2.45 12.89
C THR A 282 -14.58 -2.48 13.43
N LEU A 283 -14.76 -1.95 14.64
CA LEU A 283 -16.06 -1.56 15.18
C LEU A 283 -16.23 -0.05 14.99
N SER A 284 -17.40 0.38 14.59
CA SER A 284 -17.67 1.79 14.35
C SER A 284 -19.01 2.24 14.94
N TRP A 285 -19.06 3.50 15.32
CA TRP A 285 -20.26 4.19 15.72
C TRP A 285 -20.35 5.54 15.03
N ASN A 286 -21.49 5.84 14.44
CA ASN A 286 -21.73 7.08 13.72
C ASN A 286 -22.97 7.75 14.28
N SER A 287 -22.90 9.07 14.41
CA SER A 287 -23.97 9.91 14.94
C SER A 287 -24.20 11.15 14.10
N GLN A 288 -25.48 11.38 13.75
CA GLN A 288 -25.92 12.61 13.11
C GLN A 288 -26.39 13.60 14.16
N LEU A 289 -25.58 14.65 14.41
CA LEU A 289 -25.89 15.71 15.36
C LEU A 289 -26.63 16.84 14.64
N GLY A 290 -27.96 16.80 14.71
CA GLY A 290 -28.80 17.75 13.98
C GLY A 290 -28.79 17.52 12.46
N ARG A 291 -28.88 18.62 11.67
CA ARG A 291 -28.92 18.55 10.20
C ARG A 291 -27.58 18.81 9.53
N ILE A 292 -26.65 19.37 10.26
CA ILE A 292 -25.39 19.91 9.73
C ILE A 292 -24.22 18.99 10.08
N LEU A 293 -24.14 18.51 11.29
CA LEU A 293 -22.96 17.84 11.83
C LEU A 293 -23.16 16.33 11.91
N ALA A 294 -22.16 15.57 11.46
CA ALA A 294 -22.05 14.12 11.71
C ALA A 294 -20.68 13.82 12.31
N VAL A 295 -20.68 12.95 13.32
CA VAL A 295 -19.46 12.47 13.97
C VAL A 295 -19.38 10.97 13.92
N SER A 296 -18.17 10.44 13.86
CA SER A 296 -17.93 9.01 13.90
C SER A 296 -16.77 8.67 14.83
N GLY A 297 -16.85 7.51 15.46
CA GLY A 297 -15.77 6.89 16.20
C GLY A 297 -15.57 5.46 15.71
N SER A 298 -14.34 5.00 15.69
CA SER A 298 -13.99 3.62 15.33
C SER A 298 -12.89 3.06 16.23
N TYR A 299 -12.92 1.75 16.38
CA TYR A 299 -11.87 0.97 17.05
C TYR A 299 -11.47 -0.18 16.14
N THR A 300 -10.19 -0.23 15.78
CA THR A 300 -9.66 -1.22 14.84
C THR A 300 -8.63 -2.11 15.50
N ILE A 301 -8.82 -3.41 15.35
CA ILE A 301 -7.87 -4.46 15.73
C ILE A 301 -7.20 -4.94 14.44
N SER A 302 -5.88 -4.88 14.37
CA SER A 302 -5.10 -5.35 13.23
C SER A 302 -3.87 -6.13 13.67
N ARG A 303 -3.20 -6.76 12.72
CA ARG A 303 -1.93 -7.47 12.99
C ARG A 303 -0.83 -6.55 13.54
N SER A 304 -0.90 -5.25 13.23
CA SER A 304 0.07 -4.24 13.68
C SER A 304 -0.22 -3.70 15.08
N GLY A 305 -1.42 -3.90 15.65
CA GLY A 305 -1.72 -3.42 16.99
C GLY A 305 -3.21 -3.46 17.36
N PHE A 306 -3.47 -3.26 18.66
CA PHE A 306 -4.80 -3.29 19.26
C PHE A 306 -5.29 -1.91 19.74
N THR A 307 -4.54 -0.84 19.48
CA THR A 307 -4.81 0.50 20.05
C THR A 307 -5.25 1.52 19.02
N ASN A 308 -5.79 1.08 17.89
CA ASN A 308 -6.16 1.98 16.80
C ASN A 308 -7.58 2.54 17.01
N ILE A 309 -7.66 3.81 17.44
CA ILE A 309 -8.90 4.57 17.60
C ILE A 309 -8.98 5.63 16.52
N GLY A 310 -10.06 5.62 15.76
CA GLY A 310 -10.36 6.57 14.71
C GLY A 310 -11.49 7.52 15.09
N LEU A 311 -11.41 8.76 14.61
CA LEU A 311 -12.43 9.79 14.75
C LEU A 311 -12.74 10.41 13.39
N GLY A 312 -14.00 10.76 13.17
CA GLY A 312 -14.44 11.42 11.95
C GLY A 312 -15.44 12.53 12.22
N LEU A 313 -15.34 13.56 11.40
CA LEU A 313 -16.22 14.72 11.41
C LEU A 313 -16.69 15.00 9.99
N ALA A 314 -18.00 15.23 9.80
CA ALA A 314 -18.52 15.71 8.53
C ALA A 314 -19.50 16.86 8.75
N VAL A 315 -19.41 17.88 7.91
CA VAL A 315 -20.26 19.07 7.92
C VAL A 315 -21.07 19.13 6.63
N ASN A 316 -22.39 19.13 6.74
CA ASN A 316 -23.34 19.18 5.63
C ASN A 316 -23.94 20.56 5.49
N LEU A 317 -23.57 21.31 4.46
CA LEU A 317 -24.06 22.68 4.16
C LEU A 317 -24.92 22.65 2.90
N GLY A 318 -26.12 22.13 3.04
CA GLY A 318 -27.05 21.97 1.90
C GLY A 318 -26.57 20.94 0.87
N PRO A 319 -26.16 21.35 -0.35
CA PRO A 319 -25.63 20.42 -1.34
C PRO A 319 -24.16 20.02 -1.09
N GLU A 320 -23.46 20.80 -0.27
CA GLU A 320 -22.04 20.61 0.04
C GLU A 320 -21.86 19.74 1.28
N GLN A 321 -20.86 18.86 1.25
CA GLN A 321 -20.38 18.11 2.39
C GLN A 321 -18.86 18.18 2.44
N PHE A 322 -18.33 18.60 3.58
CA PHE A 322 -16.90 18.53 3.91
C PHE A 322 -16.71 17.48 5.00
N TYR A 323 -15.64 16.72 4.91
CA TYR A 323 -15.34 15.73 5.94
C TYR A 323 -13.84 15.59 6.19
N ILE A 324 -13.51 15.20 7.41
CA ILE A 324 -12.18 14.77 7.84
C ILE A 324 -12.33 13.52 8.70
N VAL A 325 -11.49 12.53 8.45
CA VAL A 325 -11.43 11.27 9.23
C VAL A 325 -9.97 10.98 9.52
N GLY A 326 -9.67 10.64 10.76
CA GLY A 326 -8.35 10.22 11.16
C GLY A 326 -8.42 8.91 11.94
N ASP A 327 -7.51 7.99 11.63
CA ASP A 327 -7.34 6.72 12.35
C ASP A 327 -6.05 6.78 13.17
N ASN A 328 -6.05 6.06 14.29
CA ASN A 328 -4.94 5.92 15.23
C ASN A 328 -4.44 7.26 15.82
N LEU A 329 -5.35 8.19 16.09
CA LEU A 329 -5.03 9.51 16.62
C LEU A 329 -4.42 9.46 18.03
N ILE A 330 -4.72 8.43 18.81
CA ILE A 330 -4.20 8.25 20.18
C ILE A 330 -2.82 7.58 20.18
N GLY A 331 -2.52 6.74 19.21
CA GLY A 331 -1.20 6.12 19.06
C GLY A 331 -0.07 7.13 18.88
N THR A 332 -0.37 8.32 18.36
CA THR A 332 0.60 9.40 18.18
C THR A 332 1.09 10.01 19.50
N THR A 333 0.29 9.92 20.56
CA THR A 333 0.61 10.52 21.87
C THR A 333 1.37 9.57 22.81
N VAL A 334 1.41 8.27 22.53
CA VAL A 334 1.94 7.23 23.46
C VAL A 334 3.28 6.65 22.99
N GLY A 335 3.98 7.25 22.01
CA GLY A 335 5.33 6.84 21.60
C GLY A 335 5.44 5.59 20.73
N ASN A 336 4.33 4.92 20.41
CA ASN A 336 4.27 3.73 19.55
C ASN A 336 3.45 3.99 18.28
N LEU A 337 3.95 4.89 17.44
CA LEU A 337 3.31 5.24 16.17
C LEU A 337 3.46 4.09 15.17
N GLN A 338 2.44 3.24 15.06
CA GLN A 338 2.47 2.10 14.12
C GLN A 338 1.77 2.41 12.79
N THR A 339 0.71 3.21 12.81
CA THR A 339 -0.08 3.52 11.60
C THR A 339 -0.90 4.78 11.85
N VAL A 340 -0.86 5.74 10.93
CA VAL A 340 -1.72 6.93 10.94
C VAL A 340 -2.35 7.08 9.57
N TYR A 341 -3.67 7.21 9.52
CA TYR A 341 -4.39 7.57 8.30
C TYR A 341 -5.18 8.84 8.53
N VAL A 342 -5.10 9.75 7.58
CA VAL A 342 -5.93 10.95 7.55
C VAL A 342 -6.59 11.03 6.18
N ARG A 343 -7.89 11.21 6.17
CA ARG A 343 -8.67 11.45 4.95
C ARG A 343 -9.47 12.73 5.14
N PHE A 344 -9.45 13.56 4.13
CA PHE A 344 -10.34 14.72 4.02
C PHE A 344 -10.95 14.77 2.63
N GLY A 345 -12.09 15.39 2.50
CA GLY A 345 -12.72 15.52 1.20
C GLY A 345 -13.91 16.46 1.17
N TRP A 346 -14.32 16.73 -0.05
CA TRP A 346 -15.47 17.55 -0.37
C TRP A 346 -16.34 16.82 -1.39
N ASN A 347 -17.66 16.84 -1.13
CA ASN A 347 -18.67 16.28 -2.01
C ASN A 347 -19.73 17.32 -2.35
N HIS A 348 -20.11 17.40 -3.61
CA HIS A 348 -21.25 18.20 -4.07
C HIS A 348 -22.37 17.31 -4.58
N THR A 349 -23.62 17.54 -4.13
CA THR A 349 -24.77 16.73 -4.53
C THR A 349 -25.77 17.56 -5.33
N PHE A 350 -25.89 17.26 -6.61
CA PHE A 350 -26.89 17.86 -7.49
C PHE A 350 -28.27 17.22 -7.33
N GLY A 351 -29.35 18.02 -7.42
CA GLY A 351 -30.72 17.51 -7.51
C GLY A 351 -31.33 16.90 -6.23
N ARG A 352 -30.70 17.07 -5.06
CA ARG A 352 -31.13 16.51 -3.77
C ARG A 352 -32.59 16.79 -3.43
N LYS A 353 -33.08 18.03 -3.69
CA LYS A 353 -34.48 18.43 -3.43
C LYS A 353 -35.48 17.66 -4.29
N LYS A 354 -35.16 17.40 -5.56
CA LYS A 354 -36.01 16.67 -6.50
C LYS A 354 -36.16 15.21 -6.10
N TYR A 355 -35.09 14.58 -5.67
CA TYR A 355 -35.06 13.19 -5.22
C TYR A 355 -35.84 12.97 -3.92
N GLN A 356 -35.68 13.83 -2.93
CA GLN A 356 -36.43 13.75 -1.67
C GLN A 356 -37.94 13.91 -1.88
N LYS A 357 -38.35 14.79 -2.79
CA LYS A 357 -39.76 15.00 -3.16
C LYS A 357 -40.37 13.78 -3.88
N GLN A 358 -39.57 13.06 -4.68
CA GLN A 358 -39.99 11.81 -5.33
C GLN A 358 -40.11 10.67 -4.31
N LYS A 359 -39.15 10.51 -3.40
CA LYS A 359 -39.17 9.47 -2.36
C LYS A 359 -40.33 9.65 -1.38
N SER A 360 -40.69 10.88 -1.02
CA SER A 360 -41.85 11.19 -0.16
C SER A 360 -43.19 10.87 -0.87
N LYS A 361 -43.29 11.14 -2.18
CA LYS A 361 -44.46 10.78 -2.97
C LYS A 361 -44.63 9.26 -3.08
N GLN A 362 -43.58 8.51 -3.32
CA GLN A 362 -43.64 7.04 -3.39
C GLN A 362 -44.03 6.41 -2.04
N LYS A 363 -43.50 6.94 -0.93
CA LYS A 363 -43.84 6.45 0.42
C LYS A 363 -45.29 6.70 0.80
N ASN A 364 -45.90 7.76 0.28
CA ASN A 364 -47.31 8.06 0.48
C ASN A 364 -48.24 7.21 -0.41
N ILE A 365 -47.76 6.76 -1.57
CA ILE A 365 -48.52 5.86 -2.46
C ILE A 365 -48.50 4.41 -1.93
N SER A 366 -47.39 3.98 -1.34
CA SER A 366 -47.25 2.64 -0.76
C SER A 366 -47.96 2.47 0.61
N LYS A 367 -48.46 3.55 1.21
CA LYS A 367 -49.27 3.54 2.45
C LYS A 367 -50.79 3.64 2.21
N LYS A 368 -51.20 3.80 0.99
CA LYS A 368 -52.56 3.65 0.53
C LYS A 368 -52.75 2.28 -0.14
#